data_87146fa23d3f5fb5f8f632d01f3991b0
#
_entry.id   87146fa23d3f5fb5f8f632d01f3991b0
#
_cell.length_a   1.000
_cell.length_b   1.000
_cell.length_c   1.000
_cell.angle_alpha   90.00
_cell.angle_beta   90.00
_cell.angle_gamma   90.00
#
_symmetry.space_group_name_H-M   'P 1'
#
loop_
_entity.id
_entity.type
_entity.pdbx_description
1 polymer ?
#
loop_
_entity_poly.entity_id
_entity_poly.type
_entity_poly.pdbx_seq_one_letter_code
_entity_poly.pdbx_strand_id
1 'polypeptide(L)'
;MWQALPPEPTDILGPFQTADLMTDYLAALRELVDVEAIRGANLRVVCDPLYGAGRHYLADLLRDMGVEVVEIHNAEDPTFAGLHPEPIQPWVDEGLTKVGELGYDALFINDGDADRIAAGDSRGNYVNAHRIITLLTKHMVDRGETGRVVSTVTASAMLDRMCRKLGLELVSTPVGFKWIYGEMEKGGVMIGGEESGGIGLPDHVKERDGLLMALLLTECMAQSGKDLGAIIDEMLADIGRLEFARRGLSITDEQMARFRAETVPAYTADEIAGKRVLDVDRRDGVKLLLEGDAWVMMRPSGTEPLVRIYAEAATTDEVNELLDAAEAVVTSL
;
A
#
# COMPACT_ATOMS: atom_id res chain seq x y z
N MET A 1 1.93 -30.72 5.54
CA MET A 1 1.98 -31.83 4.57
C MET A 1 0.91 -31.57 3.54
N TRP A 2 1.27 -31.12 2.35
CA TRP A 2 0.32 -30.97 1.23
C TRP A 2 -0.11 -32.36 0.80
N GLN A 3 -1.37 -32.71 1.01
CA GLN A 3 -1.93 -33.89 0.37
C GLN A 3 -2.15 -33.52 -1.09
N ALA A 4 -1.58 -34.33 -2.00
CA ALA A 4 -1.88 -34.19 -3.42
C ALA A 4 -3.42 -34.21 -3.60
N LEU A 5 -3.94 -33.18 -4.25
CA LEU A 5 -5.33 -33.18 -4.63
C LEU A 5 -5.63 -34.46 -5.45
N PRO A 6 -6.78 -35.11 -5.26
CA PRO A 6 -7.15 -36.22 -6.10
C PRO A 6 -7.13 -35.76 -7.57
N PRO A 7 -6.77 -36.64 -8.52
CA PRO A 7 -6.81 -36.29 -9.93
C PRO A 7 -8.22 -35.80 -10.27
N GLU A 8 -8.29 -34.63 -10.91
CA GLU A 8 -9.56 -34.03 -11.30
C GLU A 8 -10.39 -35.05 -12.12
N PRO A 9 -11.68 -35.17 -11.84
CA PRO A 9 -12.53 -36.00 -12.68
C PRO A 9 -12.58 -35.36 -14.07
N THR A 10 -11.96 -35.98 -15.06
CA THR A 10 -11.84 -35.50 -16.45
C THR A 10 -13.20 -35.35 -17.17
N ASP A 11 -14.29 -35.76 -16.56
CA ASP A 11 -15.63 -35.84 -17.20
C ASP A 11 -16.57 -34.68 -16.82
N ILE A 12 -16.13 -33.73 -15.95
CA ILE A 12 -17.01 -32.66 -15.46
C ILE A 12 -16.76 -31.30 -16.16
N LEU A 13 -15.66 -31.18 -16.90
CA LEU A 13 -15.30 -29.95 -17.55
C LEU A 13 -15.77 -29.97 -19.02
N GLY A 14 -16.73 -29.13 -19.35
CA GLY A 14 -17.03 -28.78 -20.72
C GLY A 14 -15.80 -28.23 -21.47
N PRO A 15 -15.89 -27.99 -22.78
CA PRO A 15 -14.76 -27.51 -23.55
C PRO A 15 -14.24 -26.20 -22.95
N PHE A 16 -12.95 -26.19 -22.51
CA PHE A 16 -12.27 -24.98 -22.10
C PHE A 16 -12.07 -24.09 -23.31
N GLN A 17 -12.35 -22.80 -23.12
CA GLN A 17 -11.88 -21.77 -24.02
C GLN A 17 -10.81 -20.96 -23.30
N THR A 18 -9.63 -20.86 -23.89
CA THR A 18 -8.63 -19.90 -23.46
C THR A 18 -8.98 -18.53 -23.99
N ALA A 19 -8.98 -17.52 -23.14
CA ALA A 19 -9.16 -16.13 -23.53
C ALA A 19 -7.90 -15.33 -23.12
N ASP A 20 -7.42 -14.48 -24.01
CA ASP A 20 -6.41 -13.48 -23.68
C ASP A 20 -7.13 -12.28 -23.04
N LEU A 21 -6.98 -12.14 -21.71
CA LEU A 21 -7.52 -11.00 -20.96
C LEU A 21 -6.49 -9.90 -20.78
N MET A 22 -5.20 -10.20 -20.98
CA MET A 22 -4.13 -9.26 -20.70
C MET A 22 -3.98 -8.19 -21.77
N THR A 23 -4.20 -8.52 -23.03
CA THR A 23 -4.09 -7.54 -24.12
C THR A 23 -5.02 -6.34 -23.91
N ASP A 24 -6.29 -6.59 -23.61
CA ASP A 24 -7.28 -5.53 -23.38
C ASP A 24 -6.98 -4.75 -22.09
N TYR A 25 -6.58 -5.45 -21.02
CA TYR A 25 -6.20 -4.83 -19.75
C TYR A 25 -4.99 -3.89 -19.91
N LEU A 26 -3.90 -4.34 -20.55
CA LEU A 26 -2.73 -3.52 -20.77
C LEU A 26 -2.99 -2.34 -21.71
N ALA A 27 -3.91 -2.50 -22.66
CA ALA A 27 -4.35 -1.39 -23.51
C ALA A 27 -5.11 -0.34 -22.68
N ALA A 28 -6.03 -0.77 -21.80
CA ALA A 28 -6.76 0.12 -20.90
C ALA A 28 -5.83 0.88 -19.95
N LEU A 29 -4.79 0.24 -19.40
CA LEU A 29 -3.81 0.92 -18.55
C LEU A 29 -3.09 2.07 -19.28
N ARG A 30 -2.78 1.88 -20.55
CA ARG A 30 -2.13 2.92 -21.39
C ARG A 30 -3.02 4.15 -21.61
N GLU A 31 -4.33 3.97 -21.66
CA GLU A 31 -5.27 5.08 -21.82
C GLU A 31 -5.40 5.94 -20.55
N LEU A 32 -5.00 5.40 -19.38
CA LEU A 32 -5.11 6.07 -18.09
C LEU A 32 -3.92 6.96 -17.73
N VAL A 33 -2.85 6.95 -18.54
CA VAL A 33 -1.62 7.73 -18.29
C VAL A 33 -1.16 8.48 -19.53
N ASP A 34 -0.38 9.54 -19.33
CA ASP A 34 0.24 10.31 -20.42
C ASP A 34 1.49 9.58 -20.96
N VAL A 35 1.27 8.67 -21.90
CA VAL A 35 2.33 7.87 -22.54
C VAL A 35 3.38 8.76 -23.22
N GLU A 36 3.00 9.90 -23.78
CA GLU A 36 3.95 10.79 -24.47
C GLU A 36 4.86 11.53 -23.47
N ALA A 37 4.32 11.95 -22.32
CA ALA A 37 5.13 12.50 -21.25
C ALA A 37 6.13 11.45 -20.72
N ILE A 38 5.68 10.21 -20.49
CA ILE A 38 6.56 9.12 -20.05
C ILE A 38 7.67 8.87 -21.07
N ARG A 39 7.32 8.74 -22.37
CA ARG A 39 8.28 8.48 -23.44
C ARG A 39 9.36 9.56 -23.57
N GLY A 40 9.00 10.80 -23.31
CA GLY A 40 9.92 11.94 -23.40
C GLY A 40 10.87 12.10 -22.20
N ALA A 41 10.64 11.40 -21.11
CA ALA A 41 11.29 11.66 -19.84
C ALA A 41 12.64 10.94 -19.65
N ASN A 42 12.97 9.93 -20.48
CA ASN A 42 14.19 9.11 -20.37
C ASN A 42 14.37 8.47 -18.99
N LEU A 43 13.30 7.99 -18.38
CA LEU A 43 13.32 7.39 -17.05
C LEU A 43 13.98 6.01 -17.06
N ARG A 44 14.57 5.65 -15.93
CA ARG A 44 15.20 4.36 -15.68
C ARG A 44 14.64 3.78 -14.37
N VAL A 45 14.05 2.59 -14.41
CA VAL A 45 13.41 2.00 -13.24
C VAL A 45 13.79 0.54 -13.03
N VAL A 46 13.69 0.10 -11.78
CA VAL A 46 13.72 -1.32 -11.44
C VAL A 46 12.28 -1.78 -11.21
N CYS A 47 11.91 -2.95 -11.74
CA CYS A 47 10.64 -3.63 -11.44
C CYS A 47 10.93 -4.90 -10.65
N ASP A 48 10.17 -5.11 -9.60
CA ASP A 48 10.26 -6.30 -8.75
C ASP A 48 8.87 -6.90 -8.52
N PRO A 49 8.46 -7.89 -9.29
CA PRO A 49 7.20 -8.60 -9.12
C PRO A 49 7.23 -9.67 -8.00
N LEU A 50 8.29 -9.79 -7.20
CA LEU A 50 8.46 -10.79 -6.14
C LEU A 50 8.09 -12.22 -6.59
N TYR A 51 8.51 -12.63 -7.79
CA TYR A 51 8.14 -13.89 -8.45
C TYR A 51 6.64 -14.09 -8.69
N GLY A 52 5.83 -13.06 -8.50
CA GLY A 52 4.37 -13.09 -8.56
C GLY A 52 3.78 -13.06 -9.97
N ALA A 53 2.47 -12.88 -10.06
CA ALA A 53 1.71 -12.86 -11.32
C ALA A 53 2.02 -11.65 -12.21
N GLY A 54 2.53 -10.55 -11.61
CA GLY A 54 2.93 -9.33 -12.34
C GLY A 54 4.19 -9.44 -13.20
N ARG A 55 4.89 -10.60 -13.17
CA ARG A 55 6.12 -10.80 -13.96
C ARG A 55 5.93 -10.42 -15.41
N HIS A 56 6.92 -9.66 -15.92
CA HIS A 56 7.02 -9.14 -17.28
C HIS A 56 5.99 -8.07 -17.67
N TYR A 57 4.77 -8.10 -17.14
CA TYR A 57 3.70 -7.19 -17.61
C TYR A 57 4.03 -5.71 -17.38
N LEU A 58 4.38 -5.32 -16.16
CA LEU A 58 4.76 -3.93 -15.87
C LEU A 58 6.06 -3.54 -16.60
N ALA A 59 7.07 -4.41 -16.56
CA ALA A 59 8.37 -4.15 -17.18
C ALA A 59 8.25 -3.96 -18.70
N ASP A 60 7.49 -4.82 -19.37
CA ASP A 60 7.32 -4.73 -20.83
C ASP A 60 6.46 -3.52 -21.20
N LEU A 61 5.41 -3.23 -20.42
CA LEU A 61 4.58 -2.04 -20.64
C LEU A 61 5.38 -0.74 -20.53
N LEU A 62 6.27 -0.63 -19.54
CA LEU A 62 7.15 0.53 -19.38
C LEU A 62 8.22 0.60 -20.48
N ARG A 63 8.80 -0.53 -20.91
CA ARG A 63 9.73 -0.57 -22.05
C ARG A 63 9.06 -0.10 -23.33
N ASP A 64 7.83 -0.51 -23.61
CA ASP A 64 7.04 -0.06 -24.75
C ASP A 64 6.77 1.46 -24.72
N MET A 65 6.73 2.04 -23.53
CA MET A 65 6.61 3.50 -23.32
C MET A 65 7.97 4.22 -23.37
N GLY A 66 9.09 3.50 -23.61
CA GLY A 66 10.42 4.09 -23.75
C GLY A 66 11.21 4.24 -22.44
N VAL A 67 10.76 3.62 -21.38
CA VAL A 67 11.47 3.58 -20.08
C VAL A 67 12.55 2.49 -20.12
N GLU A 68 13.74 2.76 -19.60
CA GLU A 68 14.78 1.75 -19.39
C GLU A 68 14.43 0.95 -18.14
N VAL A 69 14.28 -0.37 -18.26
CA VAL A 69 13.80 -1.22 -17.17
C VAL A 69 14.75 -2.38 -16.92
N VAL A 70 15.17 -2.51 -15.66
CA VAL A 70 15.74 -3.74 -15.09
C VAL A 70 14.65 -4.44 -14.30
N GLU A 71 14.39 -5.71 -14.59
CA GLU A 71 13.44 -6.52 -13.84
C GLU A 71 14.18 -7.60 -13.07
N ILE A 72 13.91 -7.71 -11.77
CA ILE A 72 14.42 -8.73 -10.88
C ILE A 72 13.28 -9.65 -10.42
N HIS A 73 13.58 -10.79 -9.80
CA HIS A 73 12.59 -11.76 -9.31
C HIS A 73 11.49 -12.12 -10.32
N ASN A 74 11.88 -12.21 -11.60
CA ASN A 74 10.98 -12.40 -12.73
C ASN A 74 10.95 -13.83 -13.28
N ALA A 75 11.61 -14.77 -12.63
CA ALA A 75 11.51 -16.19 -12.97
C ALA A 75 10.20 -16.79 -12.46
N GLU A 76 9.68 -17.80 -13.16
CA GLU A 76 8.55 -18.58 -12.65
C GLU A 76 9.01 -19.47 -11.50
N ASP A 77 8.51 -19.21 -10.30
CA ASP A 77 8.76 -20.02 -9.11
C ASP A 77 7.52 -20.06 -8.23
N PRO A 78 6.78 -21.19 -8.17
CA PRO A 78 5.57 -21.33 -7.38
C PRO A 78 5.82 -21.27 -5.86
N THR A 79 7.08 -21.28 -5.42
CA THR A 79 7.48 -21.11 -4.02
C THR A 79 7.94 -19.69 -3.71
N PHE A 80 7.89 -18.78 -4.70
CA PHE A 80 8.41 -17.40 -4.61
C PHE A 80 9.89 -17.36 -4.17
N ALA A 81 10.67 -18.39 -4.53
CA ALA A 81 12.05 -18.59 -4.08
C ALA A 81 12.23 -18.52 -2.55
N GLY A 82 11.18 -18.82 -1.79
CA GLY A 82 11.15 -18.72 -0.33
C GLY A 82 10.91 -17.32 0.22
N LEU A 83 10.69 -16.31 -0.63
CA LEU A 83 10.25 -14.99 -0.20
C LEU A 83 8.76 -15.04 0.22
N HIS A 84 8.39 -14.16 1.14
CA HIS A 84 6.99 -13.83 1.35
C HIS A 84 6.61 -12.75 0.34
N PRO A 85 5.70 -13.02 -0.62
CA PRO A 85 5.42 -12.09 -1.72
C PRO A 85 4.50 -10.93 -1.28
N GLU A 86 4.93 -10.20 -0.28
CA GLU A 86 4.32 -8.96 0.22
C GLU A 86 5.33 -7.82 0.07
N PRO A 87 4.94 -6.64 -0.45
CA PRO A 87 5.87 -5.57 -0.82
C PRO A 87 6.32 -4.76 0.41
N ILE A 88 6.89 -5.43 1.40
CA ILE A 88 7.39 -4.88 2.66
C ILE A 88 8.77 -5.42 3.00
N GLN A 89 9.51 -4.69 3.82
CA GLN A 89 10.77 -5.15 4.36
C GLN A 89 10.57 -6.36 5.30
N PRO A 90 11.49 -7.35 5.33
CA PRO A 90 12.78 -7.35 4.61
C PRO A 90 12.73 -7.91 3.17
N TRP A 91 11.56 -8.33 2.68
CA TRP A 91 11.42 -9.05 1.40
C TRP A 91 11.77 -8.20 0.17
N VAL A 92 11.76 -6.88 0.31
CA VAL A 92 12.05 -5.90 -0.75
C VAL A 92 13.48 -5.36 -0.73
N ASP A 93 14.30 -5.78 0.24
CA ASP A 93 15.63 -5.20 0.48
C ASP A 93 16.60 -5.41 -0.70
N GLU A 94 16.48 -6.52 -1.45
CA GLU A 94 17.28 -6.75 -2.66
C GLU A 94 16.95 -5.72 -3.74
N GLY A 95 15.67 -5.45 -3.98
CA GLY A 95 15.23 -4.42 -4.91
C GLY A 95 15.69 -3.02 -4.52
N LEU A 96 15.58 -2.68 -3.23
CA LEU A 96 16.06 -1.40 -2.70
C LEU A 96 17.57 -1.22 -2.87
N THR A 97 18.34 -2.28 -2.61
CA THR A 97 19.78 -2.27 -2.86
C THR A 97 20.06 -2.08 -4.35
N LYS A 98 19.32 -2.80 -5.21
CA LYS A 98 19.53 -2.78 -6.66
C LYS A 98 19.27 -1.43 -7.28
N VAL A 99 18.18 -0.74 -6.93
CA VAL A 99 17.89 0.60 -7.45
C VAL A 99 18.95 1.61 -7.03
N GLY A 100 19.43 1.55 -5.78
CA GLY A 100 20.49 2.40 -5.25
C GLY A 100 21.83 2.18 -5.96
N GLU A 101 22.22 0.90 -6.21
CA GLU A 101 23.44 0.56 -6.93
C GLU A 101 23.44 1.04 -8.38
N LEU A 102 22.29 0.94 -9.06
CA LEU A 102 22.15 1.35 -10.44
C LEU A 102 21.99 2.88 -10.57
N GLY A 103 21.61 3.57 -9.51
CA GLY A 103 21.24 4.98 -9.55
C GLY A 103 20.06 5.24 -10.50
N TYR A 104 19.08 4.34 -10.49
CA TYR A 104 17.85 4.46 -11.27
C TYR A 104 16.83 5.32 -10.53
N ASP A 105 15.86 5.87 -11.26
CA ASP A 105 14.96 6.91 -10.78
C ASP A 105 13.93 6.39 -9.78
N ALA A 106 13.55 5.11 -9.88
CA ALA A 106 12.66 4.43 -8.95
C ALA A 106 12.78 2.90 -9.01
N LEU A 107 12.30 2.25 -7.96
CA LEU A 107 11.94 0.84 -7.93
C LEU A 107 10.44 0.72 -7.74
N PHE A 108 9.77 -0.15 -8.51
CA PHE A 108 8.38 -0.53 -8.30
C PHE A 108 8.29 -2.00 -7.88
N ILE A 109 7.55 -2.26 -6.82
CA ILE A 109 7.44 -3.59 -6.22
C ILE A 109 5.96 -3.96 -6.16
N ASN A 110 5.61 -5.10 -6.78
CA ASN A 110 4.26 -5.66 -6.67
C ASN A 110 4.27 -6.89 -5.78
N ASP A 111 3.14 -7.19 -5.16
CA ASP A 111 2.96 -8.42 -4.41
C ASP A 111 2.64 -9.63 -5.30
N GLY A 112 2.34 -10.78 -4.69
CA GLY A 112 2.21 -12.05 -5.39
C GLY A 112 1.15 -12.10 -6.48
N ASP A 113 0.05 -11.38 -6.35
CA ASP A 113 -1.03 -11.26 -7.34
C ASP A 113 -1.08 -9.89 -8.04
N ALA A 114 -0.09 -9.03 -7.74
CA ALA A 114 0.15 -7.73 -8.36
C ALA A 114 -0.95 -6.67 -8.12
N ASP A 115 -1.77 -6.85 -7.10
CA ASP A 115 -2.82 -5.89 -6.76
C ASP A 115 -2.34 -4.79 -5.78
N ARG A 116 -1.15 -4.97 -5.17
CA ARG A 116 -0.52 -4.00 -4.26
C ARG A 116 0.78 -3.46 -4.83
N ILE A 117 1.15 -2.28 -4.32
CA ILE A 117 2.39 -1.59 -4.68
C ILE A 117 3.13 -1.08 -3.45
N ALA A 118 4.44 -1.19 -3.50
CA ALA A 118 5.40 -0.35 -2.80
C ALA A 118 6.45 0.15 -3.78
N ALA A 119 7.31 1.05 -3.36
CA ALA A 119 8.36 1.58 -4.21
C ALA A 119 9.68 1.78 -3.43
N GLY A 120 10.74 2.03 -4.17
CA GLY A 120 12.01 2.52 -3.68
C GLY A 120 12.43 3.77 -4.42
N ASP A 121 13.09 4.70 -3.73
CA ASP A 121 13.66 5.89 -4.37
C ASP A 121 15.04 5.59 -4.99
N SER A 122 15.61 6.56 -5.71
CA SER A 122 16.92 6.46 -6.38
C SER A 122 18.10 6.19 -5.42
N ARG A 123 17.89 6.39 -4.11
CA ARG A 123 18.87 6.15 -3.04
C ARG A 123 18.69 4.80 -2.37
N GLY A 124 17.68 4.01 -2.77
CA GLY A 124 17.32 2.75 -2.14
C GLY A 124 16.49 2.90 -0.86
N ASN A 125 15.89 4.05 -0.59
CA ASN A 125 14.99 4.20 0.54
C ASN A 125 13.62 3.63 0.20
N TYR A 126 13.01 2.91 1.14
CA TYR A 126 11.68 2.35 1.00
C TYR A 126 10.59 3.45 0.99
N VAL A 127 9.75 3.42 -0.02
CA VAL A 127 8.57 4.29 -0.17
C VAL A 127 7.32 3.46 0.06
N ASN A 128 6.73 3.60 1.23
CA ASN A 128 5.56 2.84 1.65
C ASN A 128 4.26 3.33 1.00
N ALA A 129 3.21 2.53 1.11
CA ALA A 129 1.89 2.81 0.56
C ALA A 129 1.29 4.15 1.01
N HIS A 130 1.54 4.59 2.24
CA HIS A 130 1.06 5.89 2.73
C HIS A 130 1.63 7.06 1.94
N ARG A 131 2.94 7.00 1.63
CA ARG A 131 3.60 8.02 0.80
C ARG A 131 3.10 7.95 -0.64
N ILE A 132 2.89 6.75 -1.16
CA ILE A 132 2.39 6.53 -2.53
C ILE A 132 0.98 7.10 -2.69
N ILE A 133 0.01 6.70 -1.85
CA ILE A 133 -1.37 7.20 -1.99
C ILE A 133 -1.45 8.72 -1.77
N THR A 134 -0.63 9.27 -0.86
CA THR A 134 -0.59 10.71 -0.62
C THR A 134 -0.04 11.45 -1.83
N LEU A 135 1.03 10.95 -2.45
CA LEU A 135 1.59 11.52 -3.68
C LEU A 135 0.60 11.40 -4.85
N LEU A 136 0.02 10.22 -5.04
CA LEU A 136 -0.95 10.01 -6.14
C LEU A 136 -2.22 10.85 -5.95
N THR A 137 -2.68 11.08 -4.72
CA THR A 137 -3.79 12.01 -4.46
C THR A 137 -3.47 13.42 -4.98
N LYS A 138 -2.25 13.91 -4.71
CA LYS A 138 -1.81 15.20 -5.24
C LYS A 138 -1.70 15.17 -6.76
N HIS A 139 -1.09 14.12 -7.32
CA HIS A 139 -0.90 13.96 -8.76
C HIS A 139 -2.24 13.93 -9.51
N MET A 140 -3.25 13.23 -8.99
CA MET A 140 -4.59 13.22 -9.60
C MET A 140 -5.21 14.63 -9.63
N VAL A 141 -5.05 15.43 -8.57
CA VAL A 141 -5.50 16.83 -8.56
C VAL A 141 -4.72 17.68 -9.56
N ASP A 142 -3.41 17.49 -9.67
CA ASP A 142 -2.56 18.21 -10.64
C ASP A 142 -2.99 17.88 -12.10
N ARG A 143 -3.52 16.68 -12.35
CA ARG A 143 -4.14 16.28 -13.63
C ARG A 143 -5.52 16.90 -13.86
N GLY A 144 -6.10 17.58 -12.88
CA GLY A 144 -7.44 18.17 -12.94
C GLY A 144 -8.56 17.22 -12.49
N GLU A 145 -8.23 16.07 -11.92
CA GLU A 145 -9.20 15.14 -11.37
C GLU A 145 -9.83 15.71 -10.08
N THR A 146 -11.04 15.32 -9.81
CA THR A 146 -11.80 15.79 -8.64
C THR A 146 -12.58 14.65 -7.99
N GLY A 147 -12.79 14.73 -6.69
CA GLY A 147 -13.59 13.73 -5.98
C GLY A 147 -13.12 13.53 -4.55
N ARG A 148 -13.77 12.59 -3.86
CA ARG A 148 -13.39 12.18 -2.51
C ARG A 148 -12.19 11.24 -2.55
N VAL A 149 -11.37 11.29 -1.51
CA VAL A 149 -10.35 10.28 -1.24
C VAL A 149 -10.92 9.30 -0.22
N VAL A 150 -10.75 8.01 -0.44
CA VAL A 150 -11.23 6.97 0.48
C VAL A 150 -10.05 6.17 1.00
N SER A 151 -9.93 6.04 2.32
CA SER A 151 -8.91 5.17 2.90
C SER A 151 -9.40 4.53 4.20
N THR A 152 -8.59 3.66 4.78
CA THR A 152 -8.96 2.93 5.98
C THR A 152 -8.59 3.70 7.25
N VAL A 153 -9.11 3.25 8.40
CA VAL A 153 -8.76 3.80 9.72
C VAL A 153 -7.27 3.73 10.03
N THR A 154 -6.51 2.90 9.31
CA THR A 154 -5.06 2.78 9.40
C THR A 154 -4.30 3.76 8.49
N ALA A 155 -5.00 4.62 7.75
CA ALA A 155 -4.38 5.62 6.90
C ALA A 155 -3.51 6.59 7.69
N SER A 156 -2.46 7.07 7.02
CA SER A 156 -1.55 8.08 7.55
C SER A 156 -2.24 9.44 7.73
N ALA A 157 -1.87 10.16 8.77
CA ALA A 157 -2.25 11.55 8.94
C ALA A 157 -1.65 12.46 7.83
N MET A 158 -0.60 12.01 7.12
CA MET A 158 -0.08 12.71 5.94
C MET A 158 -1.14 12.81 4.83
N LEU A 159 -1.92 11.74 4.60
CA LEU A 159 -3.01 11.76 3.62
C LEU A 159 -4.10 12.77 4.01
N ASP A 160 -4.48 12.83 5.28
CA ASP A 160 -5.44 13.81 5.79
C ASP A 160 -4.93 15.26 5.65
N ARG A 161 -3.64 15.50 5.97
CA ARG A 161 -2.99 16.80 5.74
C ARG A 161 -3.02 17.19 4.27
N MET A 162 -2.73 16.26 3.36
CA MET A 162 -2.78 16.49 1.92
C MET A 162 -4.22 16.80 1.47
N CYS A 163 -5.20 16.01 1.88
CA CYS A 163 -6.61 16.24 1.54
C CYS A 163 -7.09 17.62 2.03
N ARG A 164 -6.78 17.99 3.29
CA ARG A 164 -7.11 19.32 3.82
C ARG A 164 -6.47 20.44 3.01
N LYS A 165 -5.21 20.30 2.61
CA LYS A 165 -4.47 21.27 1.80
C LYS A 165 -5.09 21.45 0.42
N LEU A 166 -5.54 20.37 -0.21
CA LEU A 166 -6.14 20.35 -1.53
C LEU A 166 -7.65 20.63 -1.52
N GLY A 167 -8.26 20.78 -0.33
CA GLY A 167 -9.71 21.00 -0.19
C GLY A 167 -10.54 19.76 -0.54
N LEU A 168 -9.98 18.56 -0.38
CA LEU A 168 -10.63 17.28 -0.66
C LEU A 168 -11.28 16.69 0.60
N GLU A 169 -12.39 15.98 0.43
CA GLU A 169 -12.98 15.16 1.46
C GLU A 169 -12.23 13.84 1.58
N LEU A 170 -11.78 13.48 2.80
CA LEU A 170 -11.24 12.18 3.13
C LEU A 170 -12.29 11.34 3.87
N VAL A 171 -12.71 10.24 3.26
CA VAL A 171 -13.61 9.25 3.86
C VAL A 171 -12.80 8.12 4.46
N SER A 172 -12.97 7.87 5.76
CA SER A 172 -12.27 6.80 6.48
C SER A 172 -13.22 5.63 6.72
N THR A 173 -12.80 4.42 6.31
CA THR A 173 -13.53 3.15 6.44
C THR A 173 -12.84 2.18 7.39
N PRO A 174 -13.49 1.11 7.84
CA PRO A 174 -12.79 -0.03 8.41
C PRO A 174 -11.75 -0.61 7.44
N VAL A 175 -10.78 -1.39 7.96
CA VAL A 175 -9.77 -2.06 7.12
C VAL A 175 -10.43 -3.11 6.22
N GLY A 176 -10.05 -3.12 4.96
CA GLY A 176 -10.50 -4.04 3.92
C GLY A 176 -11.05 -3.31 2.71
N PHE A 177 -10.47 -3.61 1.54
CA PHE A 177 -10.78 -2.91 0.28
C PHE A 177 -12.28 -2.97 -0.10
N LYS A 178 -12.99 -4.01 0.35
CA LYS A 178 -14.45 -4.11 0.17
C LYS A 178 -15.24 -2.88 0.65
N TRP A 179 -14.74 -2.18 1.66
CA TRP A 179 -15.37 -0.96 2.15
C TRP A 179 -15.06 0.24 1.25
N ILE A 180 -13.83 0.30 0.74
CA ILE A 180 -13.41 1.29 -0.27
C ILE A 180 -14.20 1.07 -1.55
N TYR A 181 -14.31 -0.16 -2.03
CA TYR A 181 -15.18 -0.54 -3.14
C TYR A 181 -16.63 -0.04 -2.93
N GLY A 182 -17.18 -0.26 -1.73
CA GLY A 182 -18.53 0.20 -1.39
C GLY A 182 -18.70 1.72 -1.46
N GLU A 183 -17.64 2.51 -1.17
CA GLU A 183 -17.64 3.96 -1.38
C GLU A 183 -17.52 4.33 -2.87
N MET A 184 -16.69 3.61 -3.63
CA MET A 184 -16.56 3.78 -5.09
C MET A 184 -17.90 3.54 -5.82
N GLU A 185 -18.69 2.54 -5.39
CA GLU A 185 -20.03 2.26 -5.94
C GLU A 185 -21.04 3.41 -5.70
N LYS A 186 -20.85 4.22 -4.67
CA LYS A 186 -21.68 5.41 -4.41
C LYS A 186 -21.36 6.58 -5.35
N GLY A 187 -20.23 6.48 -6.08
CA GLY A 187 -19.74 7.53 -6.98
C GLY A 187 -19.03 8.68 -6.28
N GLY A 188 -18.41 9.57 -7.08
CA GLY A 188 -17.72 10.75 -6.59
C GLY A 188 -16.41 10.48 -5.82
N VAL A 189 -15.83 9.29 -5.93
CA VAL A 189 -14.50 8.97 -5.43
C VAL A 189 -13.50 9.23 -6.54
N MET A 190 -12.35 9.82 -6.22
CA MET A 190 -11.23 10.04 -7.11
C MET A 190 -10.22 8.90 -7.00
N ILE A 191 -9.84 8.56 -5.77
CA ILE A 191 -8.86 7.51 -5.47
C ILE A 191 -9.21 6.84 -4.15
N GLY A 192 -8.94 5.55 -4.03
CA GLY A 192 -9.10 4.81 -2.78
C GLY A 192 -7.94 3.86 -2.53
N GLY A 193 -7.54 3.66 -1.26
CA GLY A 193 -6.46 2.73 -0.95
C GLY A 193 -6.23 2.46 0.53
N GLU A 194 -5.41 1.45 0.77
CA GLU A 194 -5.07 0.90 2.08
C GLU A 194 -3.58 1.05 2.38
N GLU A 195 -3.21 0.95 3.66
CA GLU A 195 -1.82 0.93 4.11
C GLU A 195 -1.00 -0.26 3.58
N SER A 196 -1.69 -1.30 3.13
CA SER A 196 -1.07 -2.50 2.55
C SER A 196 -0.48 -2.29 1.15
N GLY A 197 -0.81 -1.18 0.50
CA GLY A 197 -0.41 -0.87 -0.87
C GLY A 197 -1.48 -1.17 -1.93
N GLY A 198 -2.63 -1.68 -1.50
CA GLY A 198 -3.79 -1.86 -2.38
C GLY A 198 -4.46 -0.51 -2.64
N ILE A 199 -4.27 0.04 -3.83
CA ILE A 199 -4.80 1.34 -4.27
C ILE A 199 -5.52 1.15 -5.59
N GLY A 200 -6.66 1.80 -5.78
CA GLY A 200 -7.46 1.71 -7.00
C GLY A 200 -8.15 3.01 -7.36
N LEU A 201 -8.54 3.10 -8.63
CA LEU A 201 -9.30 4.21 -9.21
C LEU A 201 -10.68 3.71 -9.65
N PRO A 202 -11.78 4.45 -9.37
CA PRO A 202 -13.13 4.02 -9.72
C PRO A 202 -13.41 3.98 -11.23
N ASP A 203 -12.66 4.76 -12.02
CA ASP A 203 -12.84 4.87 -13.48
C ASP A 203 -12.11 3.77 -14.26
N HIS A 204 -11.34 2.92 -13.56
CA HIS A 204 -10.74 1.70 -14.08
C HIS A 204 -11.52 0.48 -13.57
N VAL A 205 -10.82 -0.53 -13.06
CA VAL A 205 -11.43 -1.60 -12.27
C VAL A 205 -11.60 -1.06 -10.84
N LYS A 206 -12.80 -1.15 -10.26
CA LYS A 206 -13.04 -0.71 -8.87
C LYS A 206 -12.43 -1.68 -7.86
N GLU A 207 -11.19 -2.06 -8.09
CA GLU A 207 -10.37 -2.94 -7.30
C GLU A 207 -8.93 -2.38 -7.28
N ARG A 208 -8.09 -2.95 -6.45
CA ARG A 208 -6.66 -2.60 -6.34
C ARG A 208 -5.93 -2.95 -7.62
N ASP A 209 -5.00 -2.10 -8.03
CA ASP A 209 -4.18 -2.32 -9.22
C ASP A 209 -2.77 -1.77 -9.03
N GLY A 210 -1.83 -2.64 -8.68
CA GLY A 210 -0.43 -2.25 -8.45
C GLY A 210 0.29 -1.83 -9.72
N LEU A 211 -0.08 -2.34 -10.90
CA LEU A 211 0.52 -1.95 -12.17
C LEU A 211 0.10 -0.53 -12.54
N LEU A 212 -1.19 -0.21 -12.42
CA LEU A 212 -1.68 1.15 -12.67
C LEU A 212 -1.01 2.17 -11.74
N MET A 213 -0.85 1.84 -10.47
CA MET A 213 -0.18 2.74 -9.52
C MET A 213 1.28 2.99 -9.89
N ALA A 214 2.00 1.98 -10.38
CA ALA A 214 3.37 2.15 -10.87
C ALA A 214 3.43 3.06 -12.11
N LEU A 215 2.47 2.93 -13.03
CA LEU A 215 2.36 3.80 -14.20
C LEU A 215 2.07 5.26 -13.81
N LEU A 216 1.18 5.50 -12.87
CA LEU A 216 0.87 6.84 -12.36
C LEU A 216 2.07 7.48 -11.65
N LEU A 217 2.86 6.70 -10.90
CA LEU A 217 4.13 7.17 -10.33
C LEU A 217 5.14 7.50 -11.44
N THR A 218 5.20 6.69 -12.48
CA THR A 218 6.07 6.95 -13.66
C THR A 218 5.65 8.23 -14.37
N GLU A 219 4.36 8.45 -14.57
CA GLU A 219 3.81 9.69 -15.13
C GLU A 219 4.14 10.91 -14.25
N CYS A 220 3.98 10.77 -12.94
CA CYS A 220 4.32 11.82 -11.98
C CYS A 220 5.80 12.23 -12.07
N MET A 221 6.72 11.25 -12.17
CA MET A 221 8.13 11.52 -12.38
C MET A 221 8.38 12.20 -13.75
N ALA A 222 7.75 11.69 -14.81
CA ALA A 222 7.89 12.24 -16.16
C ALA A 222 7.45 13.70 -16.24
N GLN A 223 6.30 14.03 -15.69
CA GLN A 223 5.75 15.39 -15.71
C GLN A 223 6.52 16.36 -14.81
N SER A 224 7.06 15.89 -13.69
CA SER A 224 7.86 16.73 -12.78
C SER A 224 9.30 16.89 -13.23
N GLY A 225 9.84 15.99 -14.07
CA GLY A 225 11.25 15.94 -14.45
C GLY A 225 12.19 15.57 -13.29
N LYS A 226 11.69 14.84 -12.29
CA LYS A 226 12.41 14.46 -11.05
C LYS A 226 12.31 12.97 -10.80
N ASP A 227 13.30 12.41 -10.09
CA ASP A 227 13.21 11.05 -9.56
C ASP A 227 12.18 10.96 -8.40
N LEU A 228 11.77 9.74 -8.07
CA LEU A 228 10.75 9.51 -7.05
C LEU A 228 11.15 10.07 -5.68
N GLY A 229 12.43 9.96 -5.31
CA GLY A 229 12.94 10.46 -4.02
C GLY A 229 12.79 11.97 -3.86
N ALA A 230 13.14 12.72 -4.91
CA ALA A 230 13.00 14.17 -4.92
C ALA A 230 11.54 14.62 -4.79
N ILE A 231 10.61 13.94 -5.49
CA ILE A 231 9.18 14.23 -5.41
C ILE A 231 8.63 13.94 -4.01
N ILE A 232 9.01 12.81 -3.42
CA ILE A 232 8.62 12.44 -2.05
C ILE A 232 9.18 13.42 -1.04
N ASP A 233 10.45 13.82 -1.16
CA ASP A 233 11.07 14.78 -0.24
C ASP A 233 10.36 16.15 -0.30
N GLU A 234 9.99 16.63 -1.49
CA GLU A 234 9.20 17.86 -1.66
C GLU A 234 7.81 17.74 -1.03
N MET A 235 7.12 16.63 -1.26
CA MET A 235 5.82 16.38 -0.65
C MET A 235 5.92 16.37 0.89
N LEU A 236 6.92 15.69 1.44
CA LEU A 236 7.13 15.61 2.90
C LEU A 236 7.56 16.95 3.50
N ALA A 237 8.31 17.77 2.77
CA ALA A 237 8.63 19.13 3.19
C ALA A 237 7.39 20.03 3.25
N ASP A 238 6.42 19.79 2.37
CA ASP A 238 5.20 20.58 2.23
C ASP A 238 4.12 20.26 3.29
N ILE A 239 3.94 18.96 3.60
CA ILE A 239 2.88 18.50 4.53
C ILE A 239 3.39 18.00 5.87
N GLY A 240 4.71 17.91 6.06
CA GLY A 240 5.35 17.34 7.24
C GLY A 240 5.50 15.81 7.17
N ARG A 241 6.68 15.34 7.56
CA ARG A 241 7.03 13.91 7.60
C ARG A 241 6.38 13.22 8.80
N LEU A 242 5.89 12.02 8.59
CA LEU A 242 5.55 11.05 9.64
C LEU A 242 6.16 9.70 9.27
N GLU A 243 6.50 8.93 10.28
CA GLU A 243 6.99 7.56 10.16
C GLU A 243 5.93 6.59 10.65
N PHE A 244 5.85 5.44 10.01
CA PHE A 244 4.84 4.42 10.28
C PHE A 244 5.50 3.04 10.39
N ALA A 245 5.02 2.24 11.33
CA ALA A 245 5.34 0.83 11.38
C ALA A 245 4.17 -0.01 11.90
N ARG A 246 4.24 -1.32 11.64
CA ARG A 246 3.26 -2.30 12.14
C ARG A 246 3.97 -3.48 12.76
N ARG A 247 3.30 -4.11 13.75
CA ARG A 247 3.71 -5.39 14.35
C ARG A 247 2.53 -6.34 14.40
N GLY A 248 2.80 -7.64 14.31
CA GLY A 248 1.84 -8.69 14.55
C GLY A 248 2.16 -9.40 15.87
N LEU A 249 1.23 -9.42 16.81
CA LEU A 249 1.39 -10.11 18.08
C LEU A 249 0.46 -11.32 18.14
N SER A 250 1.05 -12.52 18.11
CA SER A 250 0.30 -13.77 18.32
C SER A 250 -0.07 -13.90 19.80
N ILE A 251 -1.33 -14.17 20.06
CA ILE A 251 -1.88 -14.38 21.42
C ILE A 251 -2.70 -15.65 21.43
N THR A 252 -3.10 -16.12 22.63
CA THR A 252 -3.97 -17.27 22.75
C THR A 252 -5.41 -16.93 22.35
N ASP A 253 -6.22 -17.96 22.02
CA ASP A 253 -7.65 -17.76 21.74
C ASP A 253 -8.40 -17.14 22.93
N GLU A 254 -8.02 -17.48 24.16
CA GLU A 254 -8.60 -16.91 25.37
C GLU A 254 -8.27 -15.42 25.50
N GLN A 255 -7.01 -15.04 25.28
CA GLN A 255 -6.59 -13.63 25.26
C GLN A 255 -7.28 -12.87 24.13
N MET A 256 -7.44 -13.47 22.95
CA MET A 256 -8.17 -12.85 21.84
C MET A 256 -9.64 -12.60 22.19
N ALA A 257 -10.30 -13.58 22.84
CA ALA A 257 -11.67 -13.41 23.30
C ALA A 257 -11.80 -12.26 24.29
N ARG A 258 -10.89 -12.17 25.27
CA ARG A 258 -10.85 -11.05 26.23
C ARG A 258 -10.54 -9.73 25.55
N PHE A 259 -9.56 -9.70 24.65
CA PHE A 259 -9.21 -8.49 23.88
C PHE A 259 -10.44 -7.91 23.16
N ARG A 260 -11.19 -8.76 22.44
CA ARG A 260 -12.40 -8.35 21.73
C ARG A 260 -13.54 -7.91 22.65
N ALA A 261 -13.73 -8.61 23.78
CA ALA A 261 -14.86 -8.36 24.67
C ALA A 261 -14.62 -7.19 25.63
N GLU A 262 -13.38 -6.98 26.07
CA GLU A 262 -13.04 -6.03 27.13
C GLU A 262 -12.22 -4.85 26.62
N THR A 263 -11.11 -5.12 25.89
CA THR A 263 -10.16 -4.06 25.47
C THR A 263 -10.72 -3.21 24.35
N VAL A 264 -11.20 -3.82 23.27
CA VAL A 264 -11.69 -3.06 22.10
C VAL A 264 -12.82 -2.09 22.47
N PRO A 265 -13.87 -2.49 23.24
CA PRO A 265 -14.97 -1.57 23.57
C PRO A 265 -14.62 -0.54 24.66
N ALA A 266 -13.70 -0.85 25.58
CA ALA A 266 -13.55 -0.07 26.81
C ALA A 266 -12.16 0.58 26.99
N TYR A 267 -11.10 0.08 26.31
CA TYR A 267 -9.75 0.60 26.55
C TYR A 267 -9.66 2.10 26.21
N THR A 268 -9.17 2.86 27.15
CA THR A 268 -8.82 4.27 27.01
C THR A 268 -7.62 4.57 27.92
N ALA A 269 -6.91 5.61 27.60
CA ALA A 269 -5.81 6.13 28.39
C ALA A 269 -5.79 7.65 28.24
N ASP A 270 -5.31 8.37 29.25
CA ASP A 270 -5.07 9.82 29.15
C ASP A 270 -3.78 10.09 28.36
N GLU A 271 -2.84 9.15 28.46
CA GLU A 271 -1.49 9.23 27.85
C GLU A 271 -1.01 7.82 27.46
N ILE A 272 -0.26 7.71 26.38
CA ILE A 272 0.48 6.50 25.98
C ILE A 272 1.83 6.90 25.41
N ALA A 273 2.92 6.23 25.84
CA ALA A 273 4.30 6.55 25.47
C ALA A 273 4.62 8.06 25.52
N GLY A 274 4.22 8.73 26.59
CA GLY A 274 4.48 10.16 26.81
C GLY A 274 3.65 11.12 25.94
N LYS A 275 2.70 10.61 25.14
CA LYS A 275 1.84 11.43 24.29
C LYS A 275 0.39 11.43 24.83
N ARG A 276 -0.19 12.62 24.90
CA ARG A 276 -1.59 12.78 25.35
C ARG A 276 -2.55 12.22 24.32
N VAL A 277 -3.54 11.45 24.79
CA VAL A 277 -4.63 10.94 23.96
C VAL A 277 -5.67 12.06 23.76
N LEU A 278 -6.03 12.31 22.52
CA LEU A 278 -6.99 13.34 22.13
C LEU A 278 -8.38 12.75 21.87
N ASP A 279 -8.43 11.55 21.27
CA ASP A 279 -9.67 10.85 20.92
C ASP A 279 -9.42 9.35 20.76
N VAL A 280 -10.49 8.56 20.73
CA VAL A 280 -10.44 7.09 20.58
C VAL A 280 -11.43 6.62 19.52
N ASP A 281 -10.92 6.10 18.41
CA ASP A 281 -11.71 5.52 17.31
C ASP A 281 -11.81 3.99 17.51
N ARG A 282 -13.05 3.47 17.50
CA ARG A 282 -13.35 2.04 17.73
C ARG A 282 -14.00 1.35 16.53
N ARG A 283 -13.93 1.93 15.35
CA ARG A 283 -14.61 1.37 14.16
C ARG A 283 -14.07 0.02 13.72
N ASP A 284 -12.77 -0.28 13.97
CA ASP A 284 -12.16 -1.56 13.59
C ASP A 284 -11.02 -1.96 14.55
N GLY A 285 -11.31 -1.99 15.84
CA GLY A 285 -10.34 -2.19 16.91
C GLY A 285 -10.32 -1.01 17.86
N VAL A 286 -9.18 -0.66 18.43
CA VAL A 286 -9.00 0.53 19.25
C VAL A 286 -7.83 1.36 18.73
N LYS A 287 -8.12 2.54 18.19
CA LYS A 287 -7.15 3.52 17.72
C LYS A 287 -7.17 4.73 18.63
N LEU A 288 -6.03 5.03 19.24
CA LEU A 288 -5.81 6.23 20.04
C LEU A 288 -5.24 7.32 19.12
N LEU A 289 -5.95 8.43 19.00
CA LEU A 289 -5.48 9.63 18.31
C LEU A 289 -4.71 10.48 19.32
N LEU A 290 -3.48 10.85 18.99
CA LEU A 290 -2.54 11.47 19.91
C LEU A 290 -2.18 12.89 19.47
N GLU A 291 -1.60 13.66 20.36
CA GLU A 291 -1.04 14.96 20.01
C GLU A 291 0.06 14.85 18.95
N GLY A 292 0.21 15.88 18.12
CA GLY A 292 1.20 15.93 17.03
C GLY A 292 0.81 15.07 15.80
N ASP A 293 -0.48 14.79 15.62
CA ASP A 293 -1.01 13.88 14.58
C ASP A 293 -0.47 12.44 14.68
N ALA A 294 0.13 12.06 15.81
CA ALA A 294 0.52 10.68 16.08
C ALA A 294 -0.71 9.81 16.40
N TRP A 295 -0.60 8.53 16.18
CA TRP A 295 -1.63 7.58 16.59
C TRP A 295 -1.06 6.18 16.78
N VAL A 296 -1.76 5.38 17.59
CA VAL A 296 -1.48 3.96 17.74
C VAL A 296 -2.80 3.18 17.70
N MET A 297 -2.80 2.04 17.05
CA MET A 297 -3.99 1.19 16.90
C MET A 297 -3.69 -0.27 17.22
N MET A 298 -4.56 -0.89 17.98
CA MET A 298 -4.58 -2.32 18.25
C MET A 298 -5.83 -2.93 17.59
N ARG A 299 -5.62 -3.83 16.63
CA ARG A 299 -6.68 -4.40 15.81
C ARG A 299 -6.67 -5.92 15.86
N PRO A 300 -7.77 -6.59 16.27
CA PRO A 300 -7.83 -8.05 16.23
C PRO A 300 -7.90 -8.54 14.79
N SER A 301 -7.13 -9.56 14.42
CA SER A 301 -7.29 -10.25 13.14
C SER A 301 -8.67 -10.94 13.09
N GLY A 302 -9.29 -10.96 11.92
CA GLY A 302 -10.58 -11.64 11.71
C GLY A 302 -10.46 -13.17 11.63
N THR A 303 -9.29 -13.66 11.27
CA THR A 303 -9.07 -15.08 10.87
C THR A 303 -8.09 -15.84 11.76
N GLU A 304 -7.27 -15.14 12.55
CA GLU A 304 -6.17 -15.70 13.31
C GLU A 304 -6.15 -15.13 14.73
N PRO A 305 -5.60 -15.84 15.74
CA PRO A 305 -5.36 -15.29 17.07
C PRO A 305 -4.15 -14.34 17.07
N LEU A 306 -4.26 -13.26 16.29
CA LEU A 306 -3.25 -12.26 16.05
C LEU A 306 -3.83 -10.86 16.27
N VAL A 307 -3.18 -10.05 17.08
CA VAL A 307 -3.45 -8.61 17.18
C VAL A 307 -2.43 -7.87 16.32
N ARG A 308 -2.91 -7.11 15.35
CA ARG A 308 -2.08 -6.21 14.56
C ARG A 308 -2.01 -4.87 15.26
N ILE A 309 -0.79 -4.41 15.52
CA ILE A 309 -0.52 -3.12 16.13
C ILE A 309 0.09 -2.22 15.07
N TYR A 310 -0.43 -1.03 14.94
CA TYR A 310 0.00 -0.01 13.98
C TYR A 310 0.32 1.26 14.75
N ALA A 311 1.37 1.97 14.35
CA ALA A 311 1.67 3.27 14.93
C ALA A 311 2.24 4.22 13.88
N GLU A 312 1.94 5.49 14.05
CA GLU A 312 2.49 6.59 13.27
C GLU A 312 2.87 7.74 14.20
N ALA A 313 4.05 8.31 13.99
CA ALA A 313 4.55 9.46 14.76
C ALA A 313 5.61 10.23 13.94
N ALA A 314 6.16 11.29 14.52
CA ALA A 314 7.15 12.14 13.85
C ALA A 314 8.49 11.45 13.58
N THR A 315 8.88 10.49 14.41
CA THR A 315 10.15 9.76 14.31
C THR A 315 9.96 8.26 14.45
N THR A 316 10.92 7.49 13.93
CA THR A 316 10.94 6.03 14.09
C THR A 316 11.03 5.60 15.56
N ASP A 317 11.76 6.35 16.39
CA ASP A 317 11.88 6.05 17.82
C ASP A 317 10.52 6.20 18.51
N GLU A 318 9.80 7.30 18.27
CA GLU A 318 8.44 7.49 18.79
C GLU A 318 7.46 6.41 18.31
N VAL A 319 7.57 5.99 17.05
CA VAL A 319 6.76 4.87 16.52
C VAL A 319 7.04 3.59 17.30
N ASN A 320 8.31 3.27 17.55
CA ASN A 320 8.69 2.08 18.31
C ASN A 320 8.19 2.14 19.77
N GLU A 321 8.31 3.28 20.43
CA GLU A 321 7.79 3.48 21.79
C GLU A 321 6.26 3.28 21.86
N LEU A 322 5.52 3.75 20.86
CA LEU A 322 4.08 3.54 20.74
C LEU A 322 3.73 2.08 20.49
N LEU A 323 4.47 1.39 19.65
CA LEU A 323 4.27 -0.05 19.40
C LEU A 323 4.55 -0.87 20.66
N ASP A 324 5.64 -0.59 21.38
CA ASP A 324 6.00 -1.28 22.63
C ASP A 324 4.93 -1.06 23.72
N ALA A 325 4.45 0.17 23.86
CA ALA A 325 3.40 0.48 24.83
C ALA A 325 2.06 -0.23 24.49
N ALA A 326 1.68 -0.28 23.22
CA ALA A 326 0.48 -0.99 22.80
C ALA A 326 0.62 -2.52 22.93
N GLU A 327 1.80 -3.07 22.65
CA GLU A 327 2.11 -4.49 22.89
C GLU A 327 1.98 -4.85 24.37
N ALA A 328 2.47 -3.99 25.28
CA ALA A 328 2.30 -4.17 26.71
C ALA A 328 0.82 -4.20 27.13
N VAL A 329 -0.05 -3.39 26.53
CA VAL A 329 -1.50 -3.44 26.77
C VAL A 329 -2.07 -4.79 26.36
N VAL A 330 -1.73 -5.30 25.18
CA VAL A 330 -2.25 -6.58 24.67
C VAL A 330 -1.71 -7.76 25.48
N THR A 331 -0.45 -7.74 25.90
CA THR A 331 0.17 -8.82 26.68
C THR A 331 -0.27 -8.86 28.14
N SER A 332 -0.82 -7.79 28.66
CA SER A 332 -1.36 -7.75 30.04
C SER A 332 -2.72 -8.41 30.23
N LEU A 333 -3.28 -9.02 29.18
CA LEU A 333 -4.61 -9.66 29.16
C LEU A 333 -4.64 -11.05 29.88
#